data_5de319d4a7c493adc4cb2aad2e9d30f4
#
_entry.id   5de319d4a7c493adc4cb2aad2e9d30f4
#
_cell.length_a   1.000
_cell.length_b   1.000
_cell.length_c   1.000
_cell.angle_alpha   90.00
_cell.angle_beta   90.00
_cell.angle_gamma   90.00
#
_symmetry.space_group_name_H-M   'P 1'
#
loop_
_entity.id
_entity.type
_entity.pdbx_description
1 polymer ?
#
loop_
_entity_poly.entity_id
_entity_poly.type
_entity_poly.pdbx_seq_one_letter_code
_entity_poly.pdbx_strand_id
1 'polypeptide(L)'
;MRINQPDEVFILTPGPIERLGGMERFLQYVARGFEQRGFGVRVFHSENTGPRFWRHPNSKRKLEWLLAGSLHGYYIGRAAREALHSGVRLVLSNSTVGWYPLNGVKRAQYFHGTYRGQAEAIRPFIKHQGYMKLKWWDAMVLERFSGKNTIALCCSETIRAEIYRYFGYDAHVIWYPLDIDHFRPLDMKSCREKLKLNAGPVGLFVGSISPTKGFPVVEQIARENPQLTMLVAVRGPLPEGIHSLQNVRTIQDAGYELLPTLYNAADFSLSPSRYDAFSFVVAEALSCGTPVIASPHGASLTFYAEPPLEQLLTASTDDVEGFRRAVRNVLSNPQRWRAVIEEKVRPRLKQMMAPENWWRRFAGVVGL
;
A
#
# COMPACT_ATOMS: atom_id res chain seq x y z
N MET A 1 -9.80 -36.98 26.83
CA MET A 1 -9.41 -36.53 25.49
C MET A 1 -9.19 -35.04 25.55
N ARG A 2 -7.93 -34.55 25.45
CA ARG A 2 -7.70 -33.12 25.21
C ARG A 2 -8.15 -32.85 23.79
N ILE A 3 -9.21 -32.07 23.60
CA ILE A 3 -9.59 -31.53 22.31
C ILE A 3 -8.39 -30.70 21.88
N ASN A 4 -7.63 -31.18 20.88
CA ASN A 4 -6.57 -30.37 20.28
C ASN A 4 -7.21 -29.11 19.74
N GLN A 5 -7.05 -28.00 20.48
CA GLN A 5 -7.42 -26.70 19.91
C GLN A 5 -6.56 -26.47 18.66
N PRO A 6 -7.14 -26.02 17.55
CA PRO A 6 -6.37 -25.71 16.36
C PRO A 6 -5.29 -24.68 16.70
N ASP A 7 -4.15 -24.79 16.03
CA ASP A 7 -3.11 -23.77 16.14
C ASP A 7 -3.69 -22.40 15.73
N GLU A 8 -3.42 -21.37 16.53
CA GLU A 8 -3.95 -20.03 16.30
C GLU A 8 -2.87 -19.01 15.90
N VAL A 9 -3.28 -18.02 15.13
CA VAL A 9 -2.49 -16.82 14.81
C VAL A 9 -3.25 -15.59 15.25
N PHE A 10 -2.59 -14.71 15.97
CA PHE A 10 -3.14 -13.42 16.36
C PHE A 10 -2.64 -12.34 15.42
N ILE A 11 -3.54 -11.50 14.90
CA ILE A 11 -3.24 -10.32 14.10
C ILE A 11 -3.59 -9.08 14.93
N LEU A 12 -2.60 -8.22 15.18
CA LEU A 12 -2.76 -6.95 15.88
C LEU A 12 -2.69 -5.81 14.87
N THR A 13 -3.74 -5.00 14.78
CA THR A 13 -3.86 -3.91 13.82
C THR A 13 -4.60 -2.70 14.40
N PRO A 14 -4.30 -1.46 13.96
CA PRO A 14 -4.97 -0.27 14.50
C PRO A 14 -6.48 -0.25 14.29
N GLY A 15 -6.98 -0.77 13.18
CA GLY A 15 -8.40 -0.80 12.83
C GLY A 15 -8.86 -2.14 12.30
N PRO A 16 -10.18 -2.32 12.07
CA PRO A 16 -10.73 -3.53 11.46
C PRO A 16 -10.13 -3.80 10.09
N ILE A 17 -9.87 -5.07 9.79
CA ILE A 17 -9.29 -5.49 8.50
C ILE A 17 -10.31 -5.45 7.36
N GLU A 18 -11.60 -5.36 7.66
CA GLU A 18 -12.71 -5.28 6.69
C GLU A 18 -12.79 -3.91 6.01
N ARG A 19 -12.08 -2.91 6.51
CA ARG A 19 -12.02 -1.59 5.89
C ARG A 19 -11.31 -1.65 4.54
N LEU A 20 -11.62 -0.66 3.70
CA LEU A 20 -10.98 -0.51 2.40
C LEU A 20 -9.65 0.23 2.54
N GLY A 21 -8.55 -0.45 2.24
CA GLY A 21 -7.20 0.12 2.25
C GLY A 21 -6.15 -0.89 1.79
N GLY A 22 -4.94 -0.43 1.51
CA GLY A 22 -3.85 -1.33 1.09
C GLY A 22 -3.38 -2.24 2.22
N MET A 23 -3.24 -1.70 3.43
CA MET A 23 -2.88 -2.48 4.61
C MET A 23 -3.96 -3.50 4.97
N GLU A 24 -5.21 -3.07 4.98
CA GLU A 24 -6.37 -3.92 5.30
C GLU A 24 -6.49 -5.07 4.30
N ARG A 25 -6.36 -4.79 3.01
CA ARG A 25 -6.36 -5.82 1.96
C ARG A 25 -5.22 -6.84 2.14
N PHE A 26 -4.03 -6.37 2.49
CA PHE A 26 -2.92 -7.25 2.85
C PHE A 26 -3.27 -8.15 4.04
N LEU A 27 -3.83 -7.57 5.11
CA LEU A 27 -4.19 -8.33 6.32
C LEU A 27 -5.32 -9.34 6.08
N GLN A 28 -6.32 -9.00 5.26
CA GLN A 28 -7.36 -9.95 4.82
C GLN A 28 -6.74 -11.12 4.06
N TYR A 29 -5.78 -10.83 3.19
CA TYR A 29 -5.08 -11.88 2.45
C TYR A 29 -4.31 -12.80 3.40
N VAL A 30 -3.58 -12.23 4.35
CA VAL A 30 -2.81 -12.98 5.36
C VAL A 30 -3.75 -13.83 6.22
N ALA A 31 -4.85 -13.27 6.71
CA ALA A 31 -5.84 -13.97 7.52
C ALA A 31 -6.41 -15.18 6.77
N ARG A 32 -6.92 -14.97 5.55
CA ARG A 32 -7.44 -16.06 4.69
C ARG A 32 -6.37 -17.13 4.40
N GLY A 33 -5.12 -16.71 4.18
CA GLY A 33 -4.02 -17.64 3.94
C GLY A 33 -3.73 -18.55 5.13
N PHE A 34 -3.86 -18.06 6.35
CA PHE A 34 -3.76 -18.88 7.58
C PHE A 34 -4.96 -19.81 7.72
N GLU A 35 -6.18 -19.30 7.55
CA GLU A 35 -7.41 -20.08 7.64
C GLU A 35 -7.43 -21.25 6.65
N GLN A 36 -7.03 -21.02 5.41
CA GLN A 36 -6.91 -22.05 4.36
C GLN A 36 -5.89 -23.16 4.72
N ARG A 37 -5.00 -22.89 5.67
CA ARG A 37 -3.98 -23.84 6.15
C ARG A 37 -4.31 -24.43 7.51
N GLY A 38 -5.55 -24.25 7.97
CA GLY A 38 -6.07 -24.87 9.18
C GLY A 38 -5.72 -24.14 10.48
N PHE A 39 -5.19 -22.91 10.41
CA PHE A 39 -5.00 -22.08 11.60
C PHE A 39 -6.29 -21.34 11.95
N GLY A 40 -6.59 -21.23 13.23
CA GLY A 40 -7.52 -20.24 13.73
C GLY A 40 -6.91 -18.84 13.63
N VAL A 41 -7.68 -17.85 13.18
CA VAL A 41 -7.21 -16.45 13.11
C VAL A 41 -8.04 -15.59 14.04
N ARG A 42 -7.35 -14.84 14.92
CA ARG A 42 -8.00 -13.87 15.79
C ARG A 42 -7.41 -12.47 15.56
N VAL A 43 -8.28 -11.52 15.21
CA VAL A 43 -7.89 -10.15 14.92
C VAL A 43 -8.22 -9.25 16.10
N PHE A 44 -7.22 -8.53 16.60
CA PHE A 44 -7.34 -7.55 17.68
C PHE A 44 -7.13 -6.14 17.11
N HIS A 45 -8.10 -5.27 17.28
CA HIS A 45 -8.08 -3.89 16.80
C HIS A 45 -8.79 -2.93 17.76
N SER A 46 -8.66 -1.63 17.55
CA SER A 46 -9.19 -0.61 18.46
C SER A 46 -10.71 -0.69 18.71
N GLU A 47 -11.46 -1.23 17.76
CA GLU A 47 -12.93 -1.30 17.87
C GLU A 47 -13.41 -2.53 18.65
N ASN A 48 -12.59 -3.58 18.80
CA ASN A 48 -12.96 -4.77 19.55
C ASN A 48 -12.22 -4.94 20.91
N THR A 49 -11.21 -4.10 21.19
CA THR A 49 -10.37 -4.23 22.38
C THR A 49 -10.41 -3.05 23.33
N GLY A 50 -10.76 -1.86 22.85
CA GLY A 50 -10.70 -0.63 23.63
C GLY A 50 -12.07 -0.13 24.15
N PRO A 51 -12.08 0.84 25.06
CA PRO A 51 -13.29 1.54 25.47
C PRO A 51 -13.99 2.22 24.29
N ARG A 52 -15.32 2.25 24.30
CA ARG A 52 -16.12 2.79 23.17
C ARG A 52 -15.78 4.23 22.76
N PHE A 53 -15.34 5.07 23.68
CA PHE A 53 -14.99 6.46 23.39
C PHE A 53 -13.70 6.63 22.56
N TRP A 54 -12.83 5.62 22.51
CA TRP A 54 -11.61 5.61 21.68
C TRP A 54 -11.83 5.12 20.25
N ARG A 55 -13.06 4.74 19.91
CA ARG A 55 -13.41 4.16 18.61
C ARG A 55 -13.46 5.17 17.47
N HIS A 56 -13.37 6.49 17.75
CA HIS A 56 -13.43 7.52 16.71
C HIS A 56 -12.03 8.02 16.34
N PRO A 57 -11.53 7.69 15.12
CA PRO A 57 -10.23 8.17 14.66
C PRO A 57 -10.15 9.69 14.43
N ASN A 58 -11.30 10.38 14.43
CA ASN A 58 -11.42 11.83 14.21
C ASN A 58 -11.68 12.61 15.51
N SER A 59 -11.16 12.16 16.66
CA SER A 59 -11.26 12.93 17.88
C SER A 59 -10.66 14.33 17.70
N LYS A 60 -11.49 15.38 17.87
CA LYS A 60 -11.06 16.79 17.81
C LYS A 60 -10.25 17.21 19.03
N ARG A 61 -10.10 16.35 20.03
CA ARG A 61 -9.36 16.64 21.26
C ARG A 61 -7.87 16.40 21.04
N LYS A 62 -7.06 17.44 21.21
CA LYS A 62 -5.59 17.39 20.97
C LYS A 62 -4.88 16.27 21.73
N LEU A 63 -5.29 15.99 22.98
CA LEU A 63 -4.68 14.96 23.81
C LEU A 63 -4.99 13.54 23.30
N GLU A 64 -6.23 13.30 22.89
CA GLU A 64 -6.66 12.03 22.31
C GLU A 64 -5.88 11.72 21.02
N TRP A 65 -5.73 12.72 20.15
CA TRP A 65 -4.94 12.58 18.94
C TRP A 65 -3.47 12.26 19.24
N LEU A 66 -2.86 12.91 20.23
CA LEU A 66 -1.47 12.67 20.62
C LEU A 66 -1.26 11.25 21.16
N LEU A 67 -2.17 10.75 21.97
CA LEU A 67 -2.06 9.47 22.67
C LEU A 67 -2.71 8.30 21.93
N ALA A 68 -3.44 8.53 20.85
CA ALA A 68 -4.24 7.51 20.17
C ALA A 68 -3.43 6.23 19.82
N GLY A 69 -2.25 6.37 19.23
CA GLY A 69 -1.39 5.23 18.90
C GLY A 69 -0.93 4.44 20.13
N SER A 70 -0.58 5.15 21.21
CA SER A 70 -0.14 4.52 22.47
C SER A 70 -1.28 3.76 23.14
N LEU A 71 -2.45 4.38 23.23
CA LEU A 71 -3.61 3.77 23.88
C LEU A 71 -4.17 2.60 23.07
N HIS A 72 -4.23 2.72 21.75
CA HIS A 72 -4.60 1.59 20.90
C HIS A 72 -3.63 0.41 21.09
N GLY A 73 -2.31 0.66 21.05
CA GLY A 73 -1.32 -0.39 21.30
C GLY A 73 -1.43 -1.03 22.68
N TYR A 74 -1.76 -0.25 23.70
CA TYR A 74 -1.99 -0.75 25.06
C TYR A 74 -3.19 -1.69 25.13
N TYR A 75 -4.37 -1.23 24.69
CA TYR A 75 -5.60 -2.04 24.81
C TYR A 75 -5.56 -3.27 23.90
N ILE A 76 -5.05 -3.13 22.67
CA ILE A 76 -4.90 -4.24 21.73
C ILE A 76 -3.91 -5.27 22.30
N GLY A 77 -2.75 -4.83 22.76
CA GLY A 77 -1.72 -5.70 23.31
C GLY A 77 -2.17 -6.40 24.61
N ARG A 78 -2.88 -5.69 25.50
CA ARG A 78 -3.46 -6.25 26.72
C ARG A 78 -4.49 -7.33 26.40
N ALA A 79 -5.42 -7.07 25.50
CA ALA A 79 -6.43 -8.03 25.08
C ALA A 79 -5.81 -9.28 24.44
N ALA A 80 -4.80 -9.10 23.58
CA ALA A 80 -4.04 -10.20 23.01
C ALA A 80 -3.32 -11.03 24.09
N ARG A 81 -2.71 -10.36 25.09
CA ARG A 81 -2.03 -11.03 26.21
C ARG A 81 -3.00 -11.85 27.05
N GLU A 82 -4.17 -11.31 27.37
CA GLU A 82 -5.22 -12.01 28.14
C GLU A 82 -5.76 -13.23 27.38
N ALA A 83 -5.71 -13.22 26.04
CA ALA A 83 -6.15 -14.31 25.17
C ALA A 83 -5.06 -15.34 24.85
N LEU A 84 -3.78 -15.11 25.24
CA LEU A 84 -2.68 -16.04 24.92
C LEU A 84 -2.86 -17.41 25.59
N HIS A 85 -2.60 -18.46 24.82
CA HIS A 85 -2.56 -19.84 25.26
C HIS A 85 -1.52 -20.64 24.45
N SER A 86 -1.25 -21.88 24.82
CA SER A 86 -0.19 -22.71 24.22
C SER A 86 -0.39 -23.06 22.73
N GLY A 87 -1.61 -22.90 22.19
CA GLY A 87 -1.93 -23.09 20.79
C GLY A 87 -1.61 -21.87 19.90
N VAL A 88 -1.26 -20.71 20.48
CA VAL A 88 -0.92 -19.54 19.67
C VAL A 88 0.50 -19.67 19.12
N ARG A 89 0.62 -19.80 17.80
CA ARG A 89 1.90 -20.04 17.10
C ARG A 89 2.61 -18.75 16.69
N LEU A 90 1.86 -17.71 16.41
CA LEU A 90 2.40 -16.42 15.93
C LEU A 90 1.50 -15.28 16.38
N VAL A 91 2.12 -14.17 16.76
CA VAL A 91 1.47 -12.86 16.86
C VAL A 91 2.06 -11.96 15.79
N LEU A 92 1.26 -11.63 14.79
CA LEU A 92 1.63 -10.69 13.70
C LEU A 92 1.06 -9.32 14.04
N SER A 93 1.92 -8.36 14.30
CA SER A 93 1.53 -6.97 14.57
C SER A 93 1.85 -6.04 13.39
N ASN A 94 1.10 -4.95 13.30
CA ASN A 94 1.20 -3.98 12.23
C ASN A 94 1.24 -2.56 12.78
N SER A 95 1.87 -1.62 12.06
CA SER A 95 1.94 -0.22 12.45
C SER A 95 2.52 -0.03 13.87
N THR A 96 1.90 0.80 14.69
CA THR A 96 2.35 1.18 16.04
C THR A 96 1.71 0.39 17.18
N VAL A 97 1.05 -0.74 16.92
CA VAL A 97 0.31 -1.48 17.97
C VAL A 97 1.06 -2.68 18.55
N GLY A 98 2.23 -3.01 17.99
CA GLY A 98 3.03 -4.16 18.41
C GLY A 98 3.96 -3.93 19.61
N TRP A 99 4.02 -2.72 20.18
CA TRP A 99 4.97 -2.37 21.25
C TRP A 99 4.66 -3.00 22.62
N TYR A 100 3.42 -3.42 22.86
CA TYR A 100 3.03 -4.04 24.11
C TYR A 100 3.73 -5.40 24.29
N PRO A 101 4.29 -5.69 25.46
CA PRO A 101 5.07 -6.91 25.68
C PRO A 101 4.18 -8.16 25.70
N LEU A 102 4.46 -9.08 24.77
CA LEU A 102 3.85 -10.41 24.69
C LEU A 102 4.96 -11.46 24.78
N ASN A 103 5.14 -12.02 25.97
CA ASN A 103 6.19 -13.00 26.23
C ASN A 103 5.69 -14.43 25.98
N GLY A 104 6.62 -15.33 25.65
CA GLY A 104 6.30 -16.76 25.49
C GLY A 104 5.65 -17.14 24.17
N VAL A 105 5.55 -16.20 23.20
CA VAL A 105 5.01 -16.45 21.87
C VAL A 105 5.92 -15.85 20.81
N LYS A 106 5.99 -16.47 19.63
CA LYS A 106 6.69 -15.95 18.46
C LYS A 106 5.99 -14.68 17.96
N ARG A 107 6.77 -13.63 17.70
CA ARG A 107 6.25 -12.32 17.29
C ARG A 107 6.86 -11.89 15.98
N ALA A 108 6.02 -11.38 15.07
CA ALA A 108 6.44 -10.70 13.88
C ALA A 108 5.80 -9.30 13.81
N GLN A 109 6.54 -8.33 13.29
CA GLN A 109 6.06 -6.98 13.03
C GLN A 109 6.16 -6.70 11.54
N TYR A 110 5.05 -6.36 10.90
CA TYR A 110 5.03 -5.97 9.48
C TYR A 110 4.98 -4.45 9.34
N PHE A 111 5.98 -3.89 8.63
CA PHE A 111 6.09 -2.47 8.34
C PHE A 111 5.53 -2.17 6.96
N HIS A 112 4.40 -1.47 6.92
CA HIS A 112 3.74 -0.97 5.72
C HIS A 112 4.30 0.38 5.23
N GLY A 113 5.39 0.82 5.80
CA GLY A 113 6.07 2.10 5.67
C GLY A 113 6.70 2.45 7.00
N THR A 114 7.38 3.59 7.08
CA THR A 114 7.82 4.15 8.36
C THR A 114 7.14 5.50 8.61
N TYR A 115 6.70 5.75 9.83
CA TYR A 115 6.13 7.05 10.18
C TYR A 115 7.13 8.18 10.01
N ARG A 116 8.41 7.91 10.20
CA ARG A 116 9.47 8.89 9.96
C ARG A 116 9.64 9.21 8.48
N GLY A 117 9.71 8.20 7.61
CA GLY A 117 9.77 8.40 6.16
C GLY A 117 8.55 9.17 5.64
N GLN A 118 7.35 8.80 6.09
CA GLN A 118 6.14 9.53 5.77
C GLN A 118 6.19 11.00 6.26
N ALA A 119 6.61 11.24 7.50
CA ALA A 119 6.70 12.59 8.06
C ALA A 119 7.64 13.49 7.24
N GLU A 120 8.82 12.99 6.84
CA GLU A 120 9.76 13.74 6.02
C GLU A 120 9.16 14.07 4.63
N ALA A 121 8.49 13.10 4.00
CA ALA A 121 7.89 13.28 2.67
C ALA A 121 6.75 14.30 2.63
N ILE A 122 5.96 14.39 3.71
CA ILE A 122 4.80 15.31 3.77
C ILE A 122 5.05 16.54 4.65
N ARG A 123 6.28 16.78 5.09
CA ARG A 123 6.63 17.90 5.96
C ARG A 123 6.07 19.26 5.49
N PRO A 124 6.11 19.62 4.18
CA PRO A 124 5.58 20.90 3.72
C PRO A 124 4.07 21.04 3.86
N PHE A 125 3.34 19.93 4.04
CA PHE A 125 1.87 19.87 4.01
C PHE A 125 1.25 19.68 5.40
N ILE A 126 2.06 19.52 6.44
CA ILE A 126 1.58 19.26 7.81
C ILE A 126 2.11 20.30 8.78
N LYS A 127 1.31 20.58 9.81
CA LYS A 127 1.73 21.46 10.89
C LYS A 127 2.91 20.88 11.66
N HIS A 128 3.78 21.75 12.20
CA HIS A 128 4.98 21.33 12.94
C HIS A 128 4.70 20.31 14.05
N GLN A 129 3.61 20.46 14.80
CA GLN A 129 3.19 19.52 15.86
C GLN A 129 2.90 18.12 15.28
N GLY A 130 2.25 18.05 14.12
CA GLY A 130 1.98 16.79 13.42
C GLY A 130 3.27 16.11 12.94
N TYR A 131 4.18 16.89 12.36
CA TYR A 131 5.50 16.42 11.95
C TYR A 131 6.29 15.85 13.14
N MET A 132 6.35 16.58 14.27
CA MET A 132 7.07 16.13 15.47
C MET A 132 6.46 14.85 16.06
N LYS A 133 5.11 14.76 16.09
CA LYS A 133 4.43 13.54 16.52
C LYS A 133 4.80 12.34 15.68
N LEU A 134 4.64 12.44 14.36
CA LEU A 134 4.96 11.34 13.43
C LEU A 134 6.44 10.93 13.52
N LYS A 135 7.33 11.93 13.50
CA LYS A 135 8.78 11.70 13.45
C LYS A 135 9.35 11.11 14.73
N TRP A 136 8.91 11.61 15.90
CA TRP A 136 9.50 11.21 17.18
C TRP A 136 8.62 10.23 17.94
N TRP A 137 7.37 10.57 18.17
CA TRP A 137 6.52 9.72 19.02
C TRP A 137 6.10 8.45 18.28
N ASP A 138 5.44 8.60 17.15
CA ASP A 138 4.90 7.43 16.43
C ASP A 138 6.05 6.57 15.86
N ALA A 139 7.10 7.16 15.26
CA ALA A 139 8.21 6.41 14.70
C ALA A 139 9.18 5.90 15.77
N MET A 140 9.83 6.82 16.54
CA MET A 140 10.97 6.46 17.37
C MET A 140 10.58 5.80 18.70
N VAL A 141 9.34 6.04 19.17
CA VAL A 141 8.83 5.37 20.37
C VAL A 141 7.97 4.18 19.97
N LEU A 142 6.83 4.39 19.33
CA LEU A 142 5.86 3.32 19.13
C LEU A 142 6.29 2.31 18.05
N GLU A 143 6.63 2.78 16.86
CA GLU A 143 6.94 1.90 15.72
C GLU A 143 8.27 1.14 15.94
N ARG A 144 9.31 1.86 16.38
CA ARG A 144 10.60 1.23 16.71
C ARG A 144 10.47 0.13 17.78
N PHE A 145 9.72 0.39 18.85
CA PHE A 145 9.50 -0.62 19.90
C PHE A 145 8.59 -1.74 19.46
N SER A 146 7.66 -1.50 18.52
CA SER A 146 6.83 -2.55 17.93
C SER A 146 7.66 -3.60 17.19
N GLY A 147 8.73 -3.17 16.49
CA GLY A 147 9.63 -4.10 15.77
C GLY A 147 10.76 -4.66 16.60
N LYS A 148 11.07 -4.08 17.77
CA LYS A 148 12.19 -4.54 18.60
C LYS A 148 11.92 -5.95 19.16
N ASN A 149 12.91 -6.84 19.03
CA ASN A 149 12.83 -8.24 19.47
C ASN A 149 11.66 -9.01 18.81
N THR A 150 11.37 -8.71 17.57
CA THR A 150 10.40 -9.42 16.71
C THR A 150 11.08 -9.83 15.41
N ILE A 151 10.44 -10.72 14.65
CA ILE A 151 10.77 -10.92 13.25
C ILE A 151 10.25 -9.69 12.48
N ALA A 152 11.15 -8.77 12.15
CA ALA A 152 10.77 -7.57 11.41
C ALA A 152 10.58 -7.90 9.92
N LEU A 153 9.41 -7.57 9.39
CA LEU A 153 9.00 -7.78 8.00
C LEU A 153 8.67 -6.42 7.36
N CYS A 154 8.96 -6.23 6.10
CA CYS A 154 8.61 -5.00 5.38
C CYS A 154 8.25 -5.28 3.91
N CYS A 155 7.57 -4.32 3.29
CA CYS A 155 7.00 -4.49 1.96
C CYS A 155 7.96 -4.15 0.80
N SER A 156 9.13 -3.57 1.05
CA SER A 156 10.09 -3.20 -0.01
C SER A 156 11.50 -2.99 0.53
N GLU A 157 12.50 -3.02 -0.34
CA GLU A 157 13.90 -2.70 0.00
C GLU A 157 14.05 -1.26 0.50
N THR A 158 13.25 -0.32 -0.02
CA THR A 158 13.22 1.07 0.47
C THR A 158 12.85 1.12 1.95
N ILE A 159 11.80 0.38 2.34
CA ILE A 159 11.37 0.33 3.75
C ILE A 159 12.36 -0.42 4.62
N ARG A 160 12.99 -1.47 4.11
CA ARG A 160 14.11 -2.14 4.80
C ARG A 160 15.24 -1.16 5.12
N ALA A 161 15.65 -0.36 4.13
CA ALA A 161 16.67 0.66 4.30
C ALA A 161 16.26 1.74 5.31
N GLU A 162 14.99 2.18 5.31
CA GLU A 162 14.46 3.12 6.31
C GLU A 162 14.47 2.52 7.72
N ILE A 163 14.03 1.26 7.90
CA ILE A 163 14.05 0.56 9.19
C ILE A 163 15.49 0.50 9.73
N TYR A 164 16.42 0.08 8.89
CA TYR A 164 17.82 0.04 9.29
C TYR A 164 18.36 1.43 9.68
N ARG A 165 18.12 2.43 8.83
CA ARG A 165 18.58 3.81 9.05
C ARG A 165 17.97 4.46 10.30
N TYR A 166 16.67 4.24 10.56
CA TYR A 166 15.96 4.95 11.61
C TYR A 166 15.90 4.19 12.92
N PHE A 167 15.83 2.87 12.88
CA PHE A 167 15.60 2.03 14.05
C PHE A 167 16.83 1.19 14.45
N GLY A 168 17.77 0.99 13.55
CA GLY A 168 19.03 0.30 13.82
C GLY A 168 18.94 -1.23 13.83
N TYR A 169 17.92 -1.83 13.19
CA TYR A 169 17.80 -3.27 12.99
C TYR A 169 17.36 -3.60 11.56
N ASP A 170 17.65 -4.81 11.12
CA ASP A 170 17.31 -5.29 9.79
C ASP A 170 15.89 -5.86 9.74
N ALA A 171 15.30 -5.95 8.54
CA ALA A 171 13.99 -6.51 8.28
C ALA A 171 14.01 -7.40 7.04
N HIS A 172 13.18 -8.44 7.04
CA HIS A 172 12.99 -9.30 5.86
C HIS A 172 12.01 -8.64 4.89
N VAL A 173 12.40 -8.54 3.63
CA VAL A 173 11.51 -8.01 2.59
C VAL A 173 10.55 -9.11 2.13
N ILE A 174 9.29 -8.91 2.45
CA ILE A 174 8.17 -9.74 2.02
C ILE A 174 7.20 -8.80 1.30
N TRP A 175 7.22 -8.76 -0.03
CA TRP A 175 6.33 -7.90 -0.81
C TRP A 175 4.86 -8.21 -0.51
N TYR A 176 3.96 -7.38 -0.99
CA TYR A 176 2.54 -7.70 -0.88
C TYR A 176 2.15 -8.84 -1.83
N PRO A 177 1.22 -9.71 -1.45
CA PRO A 177 0.62 -10.64 -2.38
C PRO A 177 -0.27 -9.89 -3.38
N LEU A 178 -0.28 -10.36 -4.62
CA LEU A 178 -1.13 -9.83 -5.67
C LEU A 178 -1.88 -10.96 -6.36
N ASP A 179 -3.18 -10.79 -6.51
CA ASP A 179 -4.02 -11.68 -7.33
C ASP A 179 -3.73 -11.41 -8.82
N ILE A 180 -2.77 -12.15 -9.34
CA ILE A 180 -2.29 -12.02 -10.72
C ILE A 180 -3.27 -12.58 -11.76
N ASP A 181 -4.25 -13.36 -11.34
CA ASP A 181 -5.30 -13.90 -12.21
C ASP A 181 -6.44 -12.88 -12.35
N HIS A 182 -6.69 -12.09 -11.31
CA HIS A 182 -7.58 -10.96 -11.35
C HIS A 182 -6.95 -9.77 -12.09
N PHE A 183 -5.73 -9.37 -11.73
CA PHE A 183 -4.97 -8.33 -12.42
C PHE A 183 -4.14 -8.92 -13.55
N ARG A 184 -4.74 -9.07 -14.71
CA ARG A 184 -4.12 -9.64 -15.92
C ARG A 184 -4.40 -8.77 -17.14
N PRO A 185 -3.65 -8.94 -18.23
CA PRO A 185 -3.98 -8.33 -19.50
C PRO A 185 -5.36 -8.77 -19.98
N LEU A 186 -6.17 -7.78 -20.37
CA LEU A 186 -7.47 -7.92 -21.00
C LEU A 186 -7.45 -7.17 -22.34
N ASP A 187 -8.42 -7.46 -23.20
CA ASP A 187 -8.56 -6.73 -24.44
C ASP A 187 -8.88 -5.25 -24.17
N MET A 188 -7.97 -4.37 -24.58
CA MET A 188 -8.07 -2.92 -24.38
C MET A 188 -9.35 -2.34 -24.99
N LYS A 189 -9.72 -2.79 -26.20
CA LYS A 189 -10.88 -2.29 -26.91
C LYS A 189 -12.16 -2.59 -26.12
N SER A 190 -12.34 -3.83 -25.69
CA SER A 190 -13.47 -4.24 -24.85
C SER A 190 -13.51 -3.47 -23.52
N CYS A 191 -12.36 -3.20 -22.89
CA CYS A 191 -12.29 -2.40 -21.68
C CYS A 191 -12.73 -0.95 -21.93
N ARG A 192 -12.30 -0.33 -23.04
CA ARG A 192 -12.69 1.02 -23.43
C ARG A 192 -14.19 1.12 -23.77
N GLU A 193 -14.73 0.13 -24.45
CA GLU A 193 -16.16 0.04 -24.76
C GLU A 193 -17.02 -0.05 -23.49
N LYS A 194 -16.63 -0.92 -22.53
CA LYS A 194 -17.30 -1.02 -21.23
C LYS A 194 -17.31 0.31 -20.47
N LEU A 195 -16.23 1.05 -20.56
CA LEU A 195 -16.09 2.36 -19.92
C LEU A 195 -16.69 3.50 -20.77
N LYS A 196 -17.21 3.21 -21.98
CA LYS A 196 -17.74 4.21 -22.94
C LYS A 196 -16.72 5.34 -23.19
N LEU A 197 -15.48 4.95 -23.47
CA LEU A 197 -14.40 5.88 -23.80
C LEU A 197 -14.37 6.17 -25.30
N ASN A 198 -14.13 7.42 -25.63
CA ASN A 198 -13.92 7.83 -27.03
C ASN A 198 -12.55 7.33 -27.53
N ALA A 199 -12.37 7.36 -28.86
CA ALA A 199 -11.06 7.15 -29.45
C ALA A 199 -10.08 8.23 -28.98
N GLY A 200 -8.84 7.85 -28.71
CA GLY A 200 -7.78 8.74 -28.26
C GLY A 200 -6.94 8.18 -27.13
N PRO A 201 -5.91 8.91 -26.70
CA PRO A 201 -5.05 8.48 -25.61
C PRO A 201 -5.79 8.53 -24.26
N VAL A 202 -5.50 7.56 -23.39
CA VAL A 202 -6.12 7.43 -22.08
C VAL A 202 -5.04 7.30 -21.01
N GLY A 203 -5.02 8.25 -20.08
CA GLY A 203 -4.24 8.17 -18.84
C GLY A 203 -5.10 7.74 -17.66
N LEU A 204 -4.50 7.15 -16.65
CA LEU A 204 -5.18 6.70 -15.45
C LEU A 204 -4.44 7.15 -14.18
N PHE A 205 -5.20 7.63 -13.21
CA PHE A 205 -4.76 7.76 -11.82
C PHE A 205 -5.70 6.97 -10.91
N VAL A 206 -5.12 6.17 -10.02
CA VAL A 206 -5.87 5.43 -8.99
C VAL A 206 -5.29 5.78 -7.62
N GLY A 207 -6.12 6.25 -6.70
CA GLY A 207 -5.65 6.55 -5.35
C GLY A 207 -6.52 7.54 -4.57
N SER A 208 -6.04 7.92 -3.39
CA SER A 208 -6.63 9.02 -2.62
C SER A 208 -6.05 10.37 -3.05
N ILE A 209 -6.84 11.42 -2.92
CA ILE A 209 -6.36 12.79 -3.09
C ILE A 209 -5.74 13.24 -1.78
N SER A 210 -4.45 13.04 -1.66
CA SER A 210 -3.67 13.38 -0.46
C SER A 210 -2.30 13.94 -0.84
N PRO A 211 -1.65 14.71 0.01
CA PRO A 211 -0.30 15.21 -0.23
C PRO A 211 0.72 14.12 -0.54
N THR A 212 0.53 12.91 0.01
CA THR A 212 1.41 11.76 -0.24
C THR A 212 1.29 11.21 -1.65
N LYS A 213 0.15 11.39 -2.34
CA LYS A 213 -0.13 10.80 -3.64
C LYS A 213 0.16 11.72 -4.84
N GLY A 214 0.56 12.97 -4.60
CA GLY A 214 1.03 13.89 -5.65
C GLY A 214 -0.02 14.26 -6.70
N PHE A 215 -1.30 14.28 -6.34
CA PHE A 215 -2.41 14.57 -7.26
C PHE A 215 -2.27 15.86 -8.10
N PRO A 216 -1.65 16.95 -7.61
CA PRO A 216 -1.44 18.16 -8.44
C PRO A 216 -0.69 17.89 -9.75
N VAL A 217 0.20 16.89 -9.81
CA VAL A 217 0.87 16.49 -11.04
C VAL A 217 -0.12 15.89 -12.04
N VAL A 218 -1.06 15.08 -11.57
CA VAL A 218 -2.12 14.48 -12.40
C VAL A 218 -2.98 15.57 -13.01
N GLU A 219 -3.40 16.55 -12.21
CA GLU A 219 -4.18 17.70 -12.66
C GLU A 219 -3.42 18.51 -13.70
N GLN A 220 -2.14 18.77 -13.49
CA GLN A 220 -1.31 19.52 -14.42
C GLN A 220 -1.14 18.78 -15.75
N ILE A 221 -0.84 17.47 -15.74
CA ILE A 221 -0.73 16.66 -16.97
C ILE A 221 -2.06 16.65 -17.72
N ALA A 222 -3.20 16.53 -17.04
CA ALA A 222 -4.51 16.56 -17.68
C ALA A 222 -4.79 17.93 -18.33
N ARG A 223 -4.50 19.03 -17.64
CA ARG A 223 -4.70 20.41 -18.13
C ARG A 223 -3.87 20.72 -19.38
N GLU A 224 -2.64 20.23 -19.44
CA GLU A 224 -1.72 20.47 -20.55
C GLU A 224 -1.95 19.57 -21.76
N ASN A 225 -2.77 18.51 -21.62
CA ASN A 225 -3.06 17.54 -22.67
C ASN A 225 -4.57 17.39 -22.88
N PRO A 226 -5.26 18.39 -23.47
CA PRO A 226 -6.72 18.35 -23.62
C PRO A 226 -7.23 17.22 -24.52
N GLN A 227 -6.37 16.65 -25.39
CA GLN A 227 -6.67 15.49 -26.22
C GLN A 227 -6.61 14.16 -25.45
N LEU A 228 -6.01 14.15 -24.24
CA LEU A 228 -5.88 12.98 -23.39
C LEU A 228 -7.13 12.82 -22.53
N THR A 229 -7.80 11.68 -22.56
CA THR A 229 -8.79 11.36 -21.54
C THR A 229 -8.08 10.91 -20.26
N MET A 230 -8.15 11.71 -19.20
CA MET A 230 -7.59 11.33 -17.89
C MET A 230 -8.68 10.69 -17.01
N LEU A 231 -8.58 9.39 -16.79
CA LEU A 231 -9.40 8.67 -15.83
C LEU A 231 -8.83 8.89 -14.42
N VAL A 232 -9.68 9.31 -13.50
CA VAL A 232 -9.30 9.59 -12.11
C VAL A 232 -10.18 8.75 -11.18
N ALA A 233 -9.68 7.57 -10.80
CA ALA A 233 -10.35 6.67 -9.88
C ALA A 233 -9.92 6.98 -8.44
N VAL A 234 -10.80 7.59 -7.67
CA VAL A 234 -10.47 8.15 -6.36
C VAL A 234 -11.47 7.79 -5.28
N ARG A 235 -11.02 7.91 -4.03
CA ARG A 235 -11.86 7.89 -2.84
C ARG A 235 -11.81 9.25 -2.16
N GLY A 236 -12.99 9.69 -1.69
CA GLY A 236 -13.14 10.96 -1.01
C GLY A 236 -13.39 12.15 -1.95
N PRO A 237 -13.44 13.36 -1.39
CA PRO A 237 -13.80 14.56 -2.12
C PRO A 237 -12.76 14.91 -3.19
N LEU A 238 -13.24 15.35 -4.34
CA LEU A 238 -12.44 15.88 -5.43
C LEU A 238 -12.10 17.35 -5.19
N PRO A 239 -10.92 17.84 -5.61
CA PRO A 239 -10.64 19.27 -5.64
C PRO A 239 -11.61 19.99 -6.60
N GLU A 240 -12.04 21.20 -6.23
CA GLU A 240 -13.00 21.97 -7.02
C GLU A 240 -12.54 22.20 -8.48
N GLY A 241 -11.24 22.43 -8.69
CA GLY A 241 -10.66 22.69 -10.01
C GLY A 241 -10.70 21.53 -11.00
N ILE A 242 -10.85 20.27 -10.53
CA ILE A 242 -10.83 19.10 -11.42
C ILE A 242 -12.08 19.02 -12.30
N HIS A 243 -13.21 19.47 -11.79
CA HIS A 243 -14.49 19.45 -12.50
C HIS A 243 -14.52 20.42 -13.71
N SER A 244 -13.61 21.40 -13.76
CA SER A 244 -13.50 22.32 -14.89
C SER A 244 -12.76 21.74 -16.10
N LEU A 245 -12.07 20.61 -15.93
CA LEU A 245 -11.33 19.95 -16.99
C LEU A 245 -12.23 18.98 -17.76
N GLN A 246 -12.59 19.34 -18.99
CA GLN A 246 -13.50 18.53 -19.82
C GLN A 246 -12.94 17.16 -20.22
N ASN A 247 -11.62 17.03 -20.22
CA ASN A 247 -10.92 15.78 -20.53
C ASN A 247 -10.66 14.89 -19.31
N VAL A 248 -11.13 15.27 -18.10
CA VAL A 248 -11.03 14.45 -16.89
C VAL A 248 -12.36 13.75 -16.64
N ARG A 249 -12.27 12.43 -16.49
CA ARG A 249 -13.40 11.59 -16.10
C ARG A 249 -13.16 10.96 -14.76
N THR A 250 -13.95 11.34 -13.77
CA THR A 250 -13.82 10.86 -12.40
C THR A 250 -14.64 9.59 -12.16
N ILE A 251 -14.07 8.67 -11.40
CA ILE A 251 -14.71 7.42 -10.97
C ILE A 251 -14.59 7.36 -9.45
N GLN A 252 -15.70 7.62 -8.77
CA GLN A 252 -15.75 7.58 -7.31
C GLN A 252 -15.87 6.15 -6.83
N ASP A 253 -15.10 5.82 -5.79
CA ASP A 253 -15.15 4.54 -5.08
C ASP A 253 -15.13 3.31 -6.01
N ALA A 254 -14.24 3.34 -6.99
CA ALA A 254 -14.04 2.20 -7.90
C ALA A 254 -13.84 0.91 -7.09
N GLY A 255 -14.76 -0.03 -7.25
CA GLY A 255 -14.67 -1.35 -6.62
C GLY A 255 -13.50 -2.16 -7.16
N TYR A 256 -13.04 -3.14 -6.37
CA TYR A 256 -11.93 -4.02 -6.72
C TYR A 256 -12.10 -4.65 -8.11
N GLU A 257 -13.33 -5.09 -8.43
CA GLU A 257 -13.67 -5.75 -9.70
C GLU A 257 -13.55 -4.84 -10.93
N LEU A 258 -13.65 -3.51 -10.75
CA LEU A 258 -13.53 -2.56 -11.85
C LEU A 258 -12.07 -2.21 -12.17
N LEU A 259 -11.16 -2.35 -11.21
CA LEU A 259 -9.76 -1.92 -11.36
C LEU A 259 -9.04 -2.56 -12.56
N PRO A 260 -9.15 -3.88 -12.84
CA PRO A 260 -8.52 -4.46 -14.02
C PRO A 260 -9.02 -3.83 -15.33
N THR A 261 -10.31 -3.50 -15.43
CA THR A 261 -10.88 -2.82 -16.60
C THR A 261 -10.27 -1.43 -16.78
N LEU A 262 -10.11 -0.68 -15.69
CA LEU A 262 -9.49 0.67 -15.72
C LEU A 262 -8.04 0.60 -16.17
N TYR A 263 -7.23 -0.30 -15.58
CA TYR A 263 -5.83 -0.45 -15.96
C TYR A 263 -5.69 -0.86 -17.43
N ASN A 264 -6.46 -1.83 -17.90
CA ASN A 264 -6.38 -2.31 -19.27
C ASN A 264 -6.90 -1.30 -20.31
N ALA A 265 -7.79 -0.40 -19.95
CA ALA A 265 -8.30 0.67 -20.83
C ALA A 265 -7.28 1.80 -21.04
N ALA A 266 -6.33 1.99 -20.10
CA ALA A 266 -5.39 3.11 -20.13
C ALA A 266 -4.14 2.80 -20.95
N ASP A 267 -3.59 3.79 -21.64
CA ASP A 267 -2.27 3.70 -22.29
C ASP A 267 -1.14 3.77 -21.28
N PHE A 268 -1.35 4.49 -20.17
CA PHE A 268 -0.45 4.56 -19.03
C PHE A 268 -1.21 4.86 -17.74
N SER A 269 -0.59 4.57 -16.60
CA SER A 269 -1.04 5.03 -15.29
C SER A 269 -0.02 6.00 -14.69
N LEU A 270 -0.49 7.00 -13.92
CA LEU A 270 0.36 7.93 -13.17
C LEU A 270 0.42 7.54 -11.70
N SER A 271 1.62 7.48 -11.15
CA SER A 271 1.86 7.27 -9.71
C SER A 271 2.87 8.30 -9.16
N PRO A 272 2.48 9.59 -9.07
CA PRO A 272 3.36 10.66 -8.62
C PRO A 272 3.42 10.76 -7.09
N SER A 273 3.56 9.62 -6.42
CA SER A 273 3.54 9.57 -4.94
C SER A 273 4.80 10.19 -4.34
N ARG A 274 4.66 11.02 -3.28
CA ARG A 274 5.77 11.54 -2.47
C ARG A 274 6.29 10.50 -1.50
N TYR A 275 5.41 9.66 -1.04
CA TYR A 275 5.73 8.51 -0.21
C TYR A 275 4.76 7.37 -0.49
N ASP A 276 5.31 6.25 -0.87
CA ASP A 276 4.58 4.99 -1.01
C ASP A 276 5.52 3.84 -0.69
N ALA A 277 5.23 3.12 0.35
CA ALA A 277 6.09 2.04 0.83
C ALA A 277 6.25 0.91 -0.19
N PHE A 278 5.18 0.61 -0.96
CA PHE A 278 5.21 -0.38 -2.02
C PHE A 278 4.40 0.07 -3.25
N SER A 279 3.14 0.50 -3.07
CA SER A 279 2.16 0.83 -4.10
C SER A 279 1.52 -0.37 -4.80
N PHE A 280 0.40 -0.82 -4.28
CA PHE A 280 -0.46 -1.79 -4.98
C PHE A 280 -0.85 -1.31 -6.39
N VAL A 281 -1.19 -0.02 -6.53
CA VAL A 281 -1.57 0.58 -7.82
C VAL A 281 -0.53 0.35 -8.91
N VAL A 282 0.76 0.49 -8.56
CA VAL A 282 1.85 0.23 -9.50
C VAL A 282 1.89 -1.25 -9.87
N ALA A 283 1.85 -2.14 -8.89
CA ALA A 283 1.91 -3.58 -9.13
C ALA A 283 0.70 -4.11 -9.92
N GLU A 284 -0.50 -3.61 -9.62
CA GLU A 284 -1.76 -3.95 -10.31
C GLU A 284 -1.74 -3.51 -11.78
N ALA A 285 -1.35 -2.26 -12.04
CA ALA A 285 -1.23 -1.74 -13.40
C ALA A 285 -0.20 -2.54 -14.22
N LEU A 286 0.99 -2.79 -13.64
CA LEU A 286 2.03 -3.59 -14.29
C LEU A 286 1.59 -5.03 -14.52
N SER A 287 0.82 -5.61 -13.61
CA SER A 287 0.25 -6.95 -13.78
C SER A 287 -0.76 -7.01 -14.93
N CYS A 288 -1.49 -5.92 -15.17
CA CYS A 288 -2.39 -5.74 -16.32
C CYS A 288 -1.64 -5.41 -17.63
N GLY A 289 -0.32 -5.31 -17.63
CA GLY A 289 0.48 -4.91 -18.80
C GLY A 289 0.47 -3.42 -19.08
N THR A 290 -0.02 -2.59 -18.15
CA THR A 290 -0.11 -1.14 -18.33
C THR A 290 1.14 -0.46 -17.75
N PRO A 291 1.89 0.33 -18.57
CA PRO A 291 3.05 1.07 -18.09
C PRO A 291 2.63 2.11 -17.06
N VAL A 292 3.44 2.26 -16.01
CA VAL A 292 3.21 3.23 -14.94
C VAL A 292 4.32 4.27 -14.95
N ILE A 293 3.96 5.53 -15.13
CA ILE A 293 4.88 6.64 -14.97
C ILE A 293 4.86 7.02 -13.49
N ALA A 294 5.99 6.88 -12.82
CA ALA A 294 6.05 6.95 -11.37
C ALA A 294 7.23 7.77 -10.84
N SER A 295 7.04 8.37 -9.69
CA SER A 295 8.16 8.80 -8.85
C SER A 295 8.85 7.59 -8.18
N PRO A 296 10.12 7.74 -7.72
CA PRO A 296 10.93 6.61 -7.27
C PRO A 296 10.53 6.14 -5.86
N HIS A 297 9.59 5.17 -5.79
CA HIS A 297 9.13 4.56 -4.55
C HIS A 297 8.90 3.07 -4.70
N GLY A 298 9.07 2.31 -3.62
CA GLY A 298 8.67 0.92 -3.44
C GLY A 298 8.64 0.07 -4.72
N ALA A 299 7.45 -0.20 -5.26
CA ALA A 299 7.29 -1.06 -6.44
C ALA A 299 7.95 -0.47 -7.70
N SER A 300 7.90 0.85 -7.93
CA SER A 300 8.53 1.44 -9.11
C SER A 300 10.05 1.26 -9.11
N LEU A 301 10.71 1.46 -7.97
CA LEU A 301 12.14 1.19 -7.83
C LEU A 301 12.47 -0.31 -7.98
N THR A 302 11.58 -1.17 -7.49
CA THR A 302 11.77 -2.63 -7.59
C THR A 302 11.72 -3.12 -9.03
N PHE A 303 10.81 -2.60 -9.85
CA PHE A 303 10.55 -3.12 -11.19
C PHE A 303 11.26 -2.35 -12.32
N TYR A 304 11.69 -1.11 -12.07
CA TYR A 304 12.23 -0.21 -13.11
C TYR A 304 13.75 0.02 -13.02
N ALA A 305 14.47 -0.88 -12.38
CA ALA A 305 15.92 -0.76 -12.25
C ALA A 305 16.72 -0.96 -13.57
N GLU A 306 16.07 -1.48 -14.62
CA GLU A 306 16.73 -1.91 -15.87
C GLU A 306 16.19 -1.17 -17.11
N PRO A 307 17.05 -0.91 -18.12
CA PRO A 307 16.60 -0.35 -19.38
C PRO A 307 15.56 -1.22 -20.13
N PRO A 308 14.59 -0.61 -20.78
CA PRO A 308 14.33 0.85 -20.88
C PRO A 308 13.39 1.38 -19.77
N LEU A 309 13.10 0.58 -18.75
CA LEU A 309 12.05 0.83 -17.76
C LEU A 309 12.33 2.06 -16.88
N GLU A 310 13.62 2.40 -16.67
CA GLU A 310 14.02 3.60 -15.94
C GLU A 310 13.49 4.91 -16.56
N GLN A 311 13.16 4.89 -17.86
CA GLN A 311 12.55 6.03 -18.55
C GLN A 311 11.12 6.34 -18.09
N LEU A 312 10.49 5.41 -17.35
CA LEU A 312 9.19 5.59 -16.71
C LEU A 312 9.31 6.15 -15.29
N LEU A 313 10.53 6.27 -14.75
CA LEU A 313 10.78 6.93 -13.48
C LEU A 313 11.08 8.41 -13.68
N THR A 314 10.52 9.23 -12.81
CA THR A 314 10.87 10.65 -12.68
C THR A 314 11.91 10.83 -11.57
N ALA A 315 12.57 11.97 -11.50
CA ALA A 315 13.56 12.24 -10.46
C ALA A 315 12.91 12.38 -9.06
N SER A 316 11.68 12.91 -9.03
CA SER A 316 10.87 13.06 -7.82
C SER A 316 9.41 13.28 -8.18
N THR A 317 8.53 13.39 -7.20
CA THR A 317 7.12 13.80 -7.39
C THR A 317 7.00 15.21 -7.98
N ASP A 318 7.92 16.11 -7.65
CA ASP A 318 7.90 17.50 -8.11
C ASP A 318 8.58 17.69 -9.47
N ASP A 319 9.11 16.64 -10.07
CA ASP A 319 9.70 16.64 -11.43
C ASP A 319 8.60 16.55 -12.50
N VAL A 320 7.81 17.61 -12.60
CA VAL A 320 6.70 17.69 -13.58
C VAL A 320 7.20 17.51 -15.01
N GLU A 321 8.38 18.06 -15.36
CA GLU A 321 8.95 17.89 -16.70
C GLU A 321 9.36 16.44 -16.99
N GLY A 322 9.84 15.73 -15.98
CA GLY A 322 10.06 14.28 -16.05
C GLY A 322 8.76 13.51 -16.37
N PHE A 323 7.67 13.86 -15.68
CA PHE A 323 6.35 13.28 -15.99
C PHE A 323 5.89 13.61 -17.42
N ARG A 324 6.00 14.86 -17.87
CA ARG A 324 5.68 15.26 -19.26
C ARG A 324 6.47 14.47 -20.29
N ARG A 325 7.78 14.36 -20.07
CA ARG A 325 8.67 13.61 -20.96
C ARG A 325 8.29 12.13 -21.03
N ALA A 326 8.02 11.50 -19.89
CA ALA A 326 7.63 10.10 -19.83
C ALA A 326 6.23 9.87 -20.47
N VAL A 327 5.27 10.77 -20.26
CA VAL A 327 3.95 10.72 -20.94
C VAL A 327 4.12 10.79 -22.45
N ARG A 328 4.87 11.76 -22.97
CA ARG A 328 5.16 11.85 -24.43
C ARG A 328 5.83 10.58 -24.96
N ASN A 329 6.79 10.03 -24.22
CA ASN A 329 7.49 8.81 -24.60
C ASN A 329 6.53 7.61 -24.67
N VAL A 330 5.66 7.42 -23.69
CA VAL A 330 4.69 6.32 -23.71
C VAL A 330 3.69 6.51 -24.83
N LEU A 331 3.14 7.72 -25.02
CA LEU A 331 2.13 8.00 -26.04
C LEU A 331 2.68 7.94 -27.48
N SER A 332 3.99 8.08 -27.67
CA SER A 332 4.60 7.90 -28.99
C SER A 332 4.54 6.44 -29.49
N ASN A 333 4.52 5.46 -28.59
CA ASN A 333 4.36 4.04 -28.93
C ASN A 333 3.83 3.24 -27.72
N PRO A 334 2.53 3.29 -27.41
CA PRO A 334 1.96 2.60 -26.24
C PRO A 334 2.10 1.08 -26.30
N GLN A 335 1.98 0.49 -27.50
CA GLN A 335 2.11 -0.96 -27.68
C GLN A 335 3.52 -1.47 -27.36
N ARG A 336 4.57 -0.72 -27.74
CA ARG A 336 5.95 -1.05 -27.38
C ARG A 336 6.10 -1.14 -25.85
N TRP A 337 5.57 -0.16 -25.12
CA TRP A 337 5.69 -0.14 -23.68
C TRP A 337 4.91 -1.27 -23.00
N ARG A 338 3.73 -1.61 -23.52
CA ARG A 338 2.99 -2.79 -23.05
C ARG A 338 3.77 -4.07 -23.28
N ALA A 339 4.38 -4.25 -24.46
CA ALA A 339 5.22 -5.41 -24.73
C ALA A 339 6.42 -5.51 -23.79
N VAL A 340 7.08 -4.40 -23.48
CA VAL A 340 8.19 -4.35 -22.52
C VAL A 340 7.71 -4.73 -21.09
N ILE A 341 6.56 -4.26 -20.65
CA ILE A 341 6.00 -4.65 -19.35
C ILE A 341 5.68 -6.15 -19.31
N GLU A 342 5.05 -6.67 -20.36
CA GLU A 342 4.68 -8.07 -20.48
C GLU A 342 5.92 -8.99 -20.45
N GLU A 343 6.96 -8.62 -21.16
CA GLU A 343 8.18 -9.42 -21.29
C GLU A 343 9.07 -9.31 -20.05
N LYS A 344 9.34 -8.11 -19.56
CA LYS A 344 10.35 -7.89 -18.52
C LYS A 344 9.80 -7.80 -17.10
N VAL A 345 8.58 -7.31 -16.90
CA VAL A 345 8.06 -7.01 -15.57
C VAL A 345 7.12 -8.10 -15.06
N ARG A 346 6.14 -8.52 -15.86
CA ARG A 346 5.14 -9.50 -15.41
C ARG A 346 5.72 -10.81 -14.91
N PRO A 347 6.73 -11.44 -15.55
CA PRO A 347 7.31 -12.68 -15.04
C PRO A 347 7.92 -12.50 -13.66
N ARG A 348 8.64 -11.39 -13.43
CA ARG A 348 9.23 -11.04 -12.13
C ARG A 348 8.13 -10.79 -11.08
N LEU A 349 7.11 -10.03 -11.43
CA LEU A 349 5.98 -9.76 -10.58
C LEU A 349 5.26 -11.05 -10.16
N LYS A 350 5.01 -11.96 -11.11
CA LYS A 350 4.43 -13.28 -10.84
C LYS A 350 5.31 -14.10 -9.88
N GLN A 351 6.61 -14.13 -10.10
CA GLN A 351 7.55 -14.85 -9.23
C GLN A 351 7.55 -14.28 -7.80
N MET A 352 7.44 -12.97 -7.65
CA MET A 352 7.57 -12.29 -6.37
C MET A 352 6.27 -12.24 -5.58
N MET A 353 5.14 -12.03 -6.25
CA MET A 353 3.88 -11.61 -5.62
C MET A 353 2.72 -12.60 -5.80
N ALA A 354 2.88 -13.63 -6.68
CA ALA A 354 1.84 -14.65 -6.80
C ALA A 354 1.56 -15.30 -5.43
N PRO A 355 0.28 -15.56 -5.10
CA PRO A 355 -0.16 -15.99 -3.78
C PRO A 355 0.66 -17.10 -3.14
N GLU A 356 0.90 -18.19 -3.85
CA GLU A 356 1.64 -19.34 -3.32
C GLU A 356 3.14 -19.05 -3.11
N ASN A 357 3.77 -18.30 -4.00
CA ASN A 357 5.17 -17.91 -3.87
C ASN A 357 5.37 -16.96 -2.69
N TRP A 358 4.44 -16.02 -2.54
CA TRP A 358 4.39 -15.12 -1.40
C TRP A 358 4.26 -15.88 -0.07
N TRP A 359 3.30 -16.81 -0.02
CA TRP A 359 3.04 -17.58 1.20
C TRP A 359 4.26 -18.42 1.62
N ARG A 360 4.87 -19.12 0.66
CA ARG A 360 6.08 -19.92 0.94
C ARG A 360 7.21 -19.07 1.53
N ARG A 361 7.41 -17.87 1.00
CA ARG A 361 8.42 -16.94 1.51
C ARG A 361 8.05 -16.42 2.90
N PHE A 362 6.81 -16.00 3.10
CA PHE A 362 6.31 -15.51 4.38
C PHE A 362 6.43 -16.58 5.47
N ALA A 363 5.88 -17.78 5.23
CA ALA A 363 5.92 -18.91 6.17
C ALA A 363 7.37 -19.30 6.52
N GLY A 364 8.25 -19.35 5.52
CA GLY A 364 9.67 -19.65 5.74
C GLY A 364 10.36 -18.64 6.66
N VAL A 365 10.08 -17.35 6.52
CA VAL A 365 10.66 -16.30 7.37
C VAL A 365 10.07 -16.32 8.78
N VAL A 366 8.77 -16.51 8.93
CA VAL A 366 8.16 -16.58 10.28
C VAL A 366 8.27 -17.96 10.92
N GLY A 367 8.81 -18.96 10.21
CA GLY A 367 9.07 -20.30 10.72
C GLY A 367 7.78 -21.08 11.04
N LEU A 368 6.85 -21.11 10.08
CA LEU A 368 5.58 -21.86 10.11
C LEU A 368 5.52 -22.90 9.00
#